data_0a3a660a49614de851fbeea10f1a0b60
#
_entry.id   0a3a660a49614de851fbeea10f1a0b60
#
_cell.length_a   1.000
_cell.length_b   1.000
_cell.length_c   1.000
_cell.angle_alpha   90.00
_cell.angle_beta   90.00
_cell.angle_gamma   90.00
#
_symmetry.space_group_name_H-M   'P 1'
#
loop_
_entity.id
_entity.type
_entity.pdbx_description
1 polymer ?
#
loop_
_entity_poly.entity_id
_entity_poly.type
_entity_poly.pdbx_seq_one_letter_code
_entity_poly.pdbx_strand_id
1 'polypeptide(L)'
;MTRYMIQVRATAMSEAGEFPDDPTLVARMMAFHDEMAKAGVLLDGAGLQPSSQGFRVHYDAGGQARVLDGPFAETKELIAGYTLIDVPSRDDALAWARRFPAPFPGQPCCIEVRPLMGGVDLPPEDAERLIREELAAIKRRG
;
A
#
# COMPACT_ATOMS: atom_id res chain seq x y z
N MET A 1 1.64 19.21 -3.09
CA MET A 1 1.65 17.99 -2.26
C MET A 1 1.46 16.78 -3.16
N THR A 2 2.26 15.75 -2.96
CA THR A 2 2.17 14.49 -3.71
C THR A 2 1.93 13.35 -2.74
N ARG A 3 1.00 12.49 -3.10
CA ARG A 3 0.69 11.30 -2.30
C ARG A 3 1.57 10.15 -2.74
N TYR A 4 2.09 9.41 -1.78
CA TYR A 4 2.92 8.24 -2.00
C TYR A 4 2.35 7.05 -1.26
N MET A 5 2.51 5.87 -1.85
CA MET A 5 2.23 4.60 -1.17
C MET A 5 3.57 3.96 -0.80
N ILE A 6 3.76 3.73 0.48
CA ILE A 6 4.87 2.92 1.00
C ILE A 6 4.34 1.49 1.08
N GLN A 7 4.89 0.60 0.28
CA GLN A 7 4.47 -0.80 0.22
C GLN A 7 5.50 -1.66 0.95
N VAL A 8 5.04 -2.43 1.92
CA VAL A 8 5.87 -3.45 2.56
C VAL A 8 5.82 -4.69 1.68
N ARG A 9 6.97 -5.09 1.12
CA ARG A 9 7.03 -6.27 0.26
C ARG A 9 6.86 -7.52 1.12
N ALA A 10 6.15 -8.52 0.60
CA ALA A 10 5.91 -9.75 1.31
C ALA A 10 7.19 -10.59 1.44
N THR A 11 7.21 -11.43 2.44
CA THR A 11 8.26 -12.43 2.69
C THR A 11 7.61 -13.81 2.84
N ALA A 12 8.42 -14.84 2.85
CA ALA A 12 7.92 -16.18 3.12
C ALA A 12 7.20 -16.24 4.49
N MET A 13 7.70 -15.51 5.47
CA MET A 13 7.08 -15.40 6.80
C MET A 13 5.68 -14.80 6.72
N SER A 14 5.52 -13.66 6.04
CA SER A 14 4.22 -12.99 5.93
C SER A 14 3.23 -13.83 5.12
N GLU A 15 3.68 -14.54 4.10
CA GLU A 15 2.83 -15.42 3.30
C GLU A 15 2.42 -16.69 4.06
N ALA A 16 3.21 -17.11 5.05
CA ALA A 16 2.83 -18.19 5.97
C ALA A 16 1.85 -17.73 7.06
N GLY A 17 1.50 -16.44 7.11
CA GLY A 17 0.65 -15.91 8.16
C GLY A 17 1.37 -15.70 9.47
N GLU A 18 2.68 -15.69 9.45
CA GLU A 18 3.52 -15.49 10.63
C GLU A 18 4.01 -14.05 10.70
N PHE A 19 4.23 -13.58 11.92
CA PHE A 19 4.75 -12.24 12.18
C PHE A 19 6.04 -12.34 12.97
N PRO A 20 6.95 -11.36 12.83
CA PRO A 20 8.14 -11.32 13.68
C PRO A 20 7.75 -11.33 15.16
N ASP A 21 8.35 -12.24 15.93
CA ASP A 21 8.16 -12.31 17.38
C ASP A 21 9.03 -11.26 18.06
N ASP A 22 8.64 -10.00 17.87
CA ASP A 22 9.39 -8.86 18.37
C ASP A 22 8.39 -7.79 18.84
N PRO A 23 8.10 -7.74 20.16
CA PRO A 23 7.19 -6.73 20.71
C PRO A 23 7.67 -5.31 20.46
N THR A 24 8.98 -5.10 20.36
CA THR A 24 9.53 -3.77 20.10
C THR A 24 9.28 -3.30 18.68
N LEU A 25 9.16 -4.21 17.73
CA LEU A 25 8.82 -3.87 16.35
C LEU A 25 7.44 -3.24 16.26
N VAL A 26 6.44 -3.86 16.88
CA VAL A 26 5.07 -3.33 16.91
C VAL A 26 5.06 -1.93 17.53
N ALA A 27 5.72 -1.77 18.66
CA ALA A 27 5.81 -0.48 19.34
C ALA A 27 6.49 0.58 18.47
N ARG A 28 7.60 0.23 17.79
CA ARG A 28 8.31 1.14 16.89
C ARG A 28 7.46 1.50 15.68
N MET A 29 6.75 0.55 15.11
CA MET A 29 5.89 0.78 13.96
C MET A 29 4.73 1.72 14.32
N MET A 30 4.10 1.50 15.47
CA MET A 30 3.03 2.36 15.97
C MET A 30 3.55 3.77 16.27
N ALA A 31 4.71 3.89 16.93
CA ALA A 31 5.31 5.18 17.22
C ALA A 31 5.68 5.96 15.97
N PHE A 32 6.18 5.27 14.95
CA PHE A 32 6.53 5.89 13.67
C PHE A 32 5.28 6.40 12.93
N HIS A 33 4.21 5.62 12.89
CA HIS A 33 2.95 6.05 12.29
C HIS A 33 2.32 7.21 13.06
N ASP A 34 2.40 7.20 14.39
CA ASP A 34 1.94 8.30 15.22
C ASP A 34 2.74 9.58 14.94
N GLU A 35 4.05 9.47 14.76
CA GLU A 35 4.89 10.60 14.38
C GLU A 35 4.49 11.18 13.03
N MET A 36 4.23 10.33 12.04
CA MET A 36 3.73 10.78 10.73
C MET A 36 2.36 11.44 10.84
N ALA A 37 1.48 10.90 11.66
CA ALA A 37 0.16 11.49 11.91
C ALA A 37 0.28 12.87 12.55
N LYS A 38 1.13 13.03 13.54
CA LYS A 38 1.38 14.32 14.21
C LYS A 38 2.03 15.35 13.27
N ALA A 39 2.85 14.87 12.35
CA ALA A 39 3.44 15.74 11.31
C ALA A 39 2.43 16.10 10.21
N GLY A 40 1.24 15.52 10.21
CA GLY A 40 0.20 15.79 9.23
C GLY A 40 0.41 15.13 7.88
N VAL A 41 1.31 14.14 7.79
CA VAL A 41 1.64 13.49 6.51
C VAL A 41 0.93 12.15 6.32
N LEU A 42 0.48 11.51 7.38
CA LEU A 42 -0.15 10.19 7.32
C LEU A 42 -1.60 10.32 6.82
N LEU A 43 -1.93 9.57 5.76
CA LEU A 43 -3.31 9.47 5.25
C LEU A 43 -3.99 8.19 5.69
N ASP A 44 -3.31 7.04 5.56
CA ASP A 44 -3.88 5.73 5.85
C ASP A 44 -2.76 4.69 5.93
N GLY A 45 -3.08 3.51 6.44
CA GLY A 45 -2.17 2.38 6.47
C GLY A 45 -2.86 1.14 6.97
N ALA A 46 -2.43 -0.01 6.45
CA ALA A 46 -2.96 -1.30 6.87
C ALA A 46 -1.98 -2.42 6.56
N GLY A 47 -2.01 -3.47 7.37
CA GLY A 47 -1.40 -4.73 7.04
C GLY A 47 -2.33 -5.55 6.14
N LEU A 48 -1.78 -6.42 5.33
CA LEU A 48 -2.52 -7.35 4.49
C LEU A 48 -2.35 -8.77 5.00
N GLN A 49 -3.43 -9.54 4.94
CA GLN A 49 -3.34 -10.98 5.19
C GLN A 49 -2.59 -11.66 4.05
N PRO A 50 -2.09 -12.90 4.26
CA PRO A 50 -1.40 -13.65 3.20
C PRO A 50 -2.25 -13.81 1.94
N SER A 51 -1.59 -13.99 0.80
CA SER A 51 -2.29 -14.18 -0.48
C SER A 51 -3.19 -15.40 -0.50
N SER A 52 -2.98 -16.37 0.41
CA SER A 52 -3.89 -17.50 0.59
C SER A 52 -5.32 -17.10 0.96
N GLN A 53 -5.51 -15.91 1.51
CA GLN A 53 -6.82 -15.37 1.87
C GLN A 53 -7.42 -14.52 0.76
N GLY A 54 -6.71 -14.35 -0.35
CA GLY A 54 -7.12 -13.52 -1.46
C GLY A 54 -7.36 -14.31 -2.73
N PHE A 55 -7.68 -13.58 -3.77
CA PHE A 55 -7.85 -14.15 -5.11
C PHE A 55 -7.44 -13.12 -6.15
N ARG A 56 -7.18 -13.59 -7.35
CA ARG A 56 -6.96 -12.76 -8.54
C ARG A 56 -8.08 -12.98 -9.53
N VAL A 57 -8.41 -11.95 -10.27
CA VAL A 57 -9.31 -12.05 -11.43
C VAL A 57 -8.47 -11.76 -12.67
N HIS A 58 -8.36 -12.74 -13.54
CA HIS A 58 -7.63 -12.60 -14.82
C HIS A 58 -8.63 -12.33 -15.92
N TYR A 59 -8.29 -11.38 -16.78
CA TYR A 59 -9.10 -11.03 -17.95
C TYR A 59 -8.36 -11.46 -19.21
N ASP A 60 -9.05 -12.17 -20.10
CA ASP A 60 -8.49 -12.45 -21.41
C ASP A 60 -8.62 -11.25 -22.35
N ALA A 61 -8.14 -11.37 -23.59
CA ALA A 61 -8.20 -10.28 -24.55
C ALA A 61 -9.64 -9.86 -24.91
N GLY A 62 -10.61 -10.75 -24.74
CA GLY A 62 -12.03 -10.47 -24.95
C GLY A 62 -12.74 -9.90 -23.73
N GLY A 63 -12.03 -9.71 -22.62
CA GLY A 63 -12.58 -9.17 -21.38
C GLY A 63 -13.28 -10.19 -20.51
N GLN A 64 -13.19 -11.48 -20.79
CA GLN A 64 -13.74 -12.52 -19.92
C GLN A 64 -12.90 -12.69 -18.68
N ALA A 65 -13.57 -12.74 -17.54
CA ALA A 65 -12.92 -12.85 -16.22
C ALA A 65 -12.79 -14.31 -15.78
N ARG A 66 -11.66 -14.63 -15.17
CA ARG A 66 -11.42 -15.92 -14.52
C ARG A 66 -10.85 -15.66 -13.13
N VAL A 67 -11.44 -16.28 -12.11
CA VAL A 67 -11.01 -16.13 -10.73
C VAL A 67 -9.98 -17.22 -10.39
N LEU A 68 -8.89 -16.82 -9.79
CA LEU A 68 -7.85 -17.70 -9.27
C LEU A 68 -7.64 -17.41 -7.79
N ASP A 69 -7.90 -18.40 -6.95
CA ASP A 69 -7.63 -18.31 -5.52
C ASP A 69 -6.13 -18.37 -5.23
N GLY A 70 -5.69 -17.63 -4.19
CA GLY A 70 -4.33 -17.75 -3.69
C GLY A 70 -4.10 -19.09 -2.98
N PRO A 71 -2.90 -19.36 -2.51
CA PRO A 71 -1.74 -18.47 -2.50
C PRO A 71 -1.07 -18.33 -3.86
N PHE A 72 -0.28 -17.24 -4.02
CA PHE A 72 0.47 -16.97 -5.25
C PHE A 72 1.96 -17.19 -5.00
N ALA A 73 2.66 -17.78 -5.99
CA ALA A 73 3.99 -18.34 -5.80
C ALA A 73 5.11 -17.29 -5.64
N GLU A 74 5.00 -16.16 -6.33
CA GLU A 74 6.07 -15.17 -6.39
C GLU A 74 5.94 -14.15 -5.25
N THR A 75 6.47 -14.51 -4.08
CA THR A 75 6.41 -13.67 -2.87
C THR A 75 6.96 -12.27 -3.10
N LYS A 76 8.00 -12.13 -3.92
CA LYS A 76 8.61 -10.83 -4.23
C LYS A 76 7.68 -9.89 -5.00
N GLU A 77 6.64 -10.41 -5.62
CA GLU A 77 5.64 -9.63 -6.36
C GLU A 77 4.45 -9.25 -5.49
N LEU A 78 4.43 -9.68 -4.25
CA LEU A 78 3.33 -9.47 -3.31
C LEU A 78 3.70 -8.39 -2.30
N ILE A 79 2.67 -7.81 -1.68
CA ILE A 79 2.85 -6.87 -0.57
C ILE A 79 2.19 -7.42 0.70
N ALA A 80 2.78 -7.08 1.84
CA ALA A 80 2.29 -7.47 3.15
C ALA A 80 1.57 -6.32 3.88
N GLY A 81 1.63 -5.12 3.33
CA GLY A 81 0.99 -3.96 3.90
C GLY A 81 1.34 -2.69 3.16
N TYR A 82 0.70 -1.59 3.54
CA TYR A 82 0.96 -0.29 2.93
C TYR A 82 0.74 0.84 3.92
N THR A 83 1.39 1.97 3.63
CA THR A 83 1.17 3.24 4.31
C THR A 83 1.03 4.32 3.24
N LEU A 84 -0.01 5.14 3.34
CA LEU A 84 -0.23 6.27 2.43
C LEU A 84 0.19 7.56 3.13
N ILE A 85 1.00 8.35 2.44
CA ILE A 85 1.47 9.65 2.94
C ILE A 85 1.24 10.75 1.90
N ASP A 86 1.12 11.98 2.39
CA ASP A 86 1.01 13.18 1.56
C ASP A 86 2.13 14.14 1.96
N VAL A 87 3.07 14.38 1.04
CA VAL A 87 4.28 15.15 1.31
C VAL A 87 4.57 16.14 0.19
N PRO A 88 5.34 17.21 0.46
CA PRO A 88 5.63 18.22 -0.55
C PRO A 88 6.46 17.73 -1.74
N SER A 89 7.38 16.76 -1.53
CA SER A 89 8.34 16.36 -2.55
C SER A 89 8.74 14.90 -2.41
N ARG A 90 9.40 14.39 -3.46
CA ARG A 90 10.02 13.06 -3.45
C ARG A 90 11.10 12.95 -2.36
N ASP A 91 11.85 14.01 -2.13
CA ASP A 91 12.90 14.01 -1.10
C ASP A 91 12.30 13.86 0.31
N ASP A 92 11.15 14.47 0.56
CA ASP A 92 10.42 14.28 1.82
C ASP A 92 9.91 12.85 1.95
N ALA A 93 9.38 12.27 0.87
CA ALA A 93 8.95 10.86 0.87
C ALA A 93 10.14 9.93 1.17
N LEU A 94 11.30 10.19 0.56
CA LEU A 94 12.52 9.42 0.79
C LEU A 94 12.98 9.55 2.24
N ALA A 95 12.94 10.75 2.80
CA ALA A 95 13.33 10.98 4.19
C ALA A 95 12.46 10.17 5.17
N TRP A 96 11.14 10.15 4.97
CA TRP A 96 10.25 9.33 5.77
C TRP A 96 10.51 7.83 5.56
N ALA A 97 10.69 7.41 4.30
CA ALA A 97 10.92 6.00 3.97
C ALA A 97 12.20 5.45 4.60
N ARG A 98 13.27 6.25 4.67
CA ARG A 98 14.52 5.84 5.31
C ARG A 98 14.38 5.59 6.79
N ARG A 99 13.40 6.20 7.43
CA ARG A 99 13.11 6.04 8.86
C ARG A 99 12.11 4.93 9.14
N PHE A 100 11.50 4.38 8.09
CA PHE A 100 10.52 3.31 8.24
C PHE A 100 11.17 2.12 8.96
N PRO A 101 10.59 1.62 10.07
CA PRO A 101 11.18 0.48 10.77
C PRO A 101 11.27 -0.74 9.83
N ALA A 102 12.40 -1.44 9.85
CA ALA A 102 12.56 -2.65 9.06
C ALA A 102 11.43 -3.63 9.40
N PRO A 103 10.55 -3.98 8.43
CA PRO A 103 9.33 -4.72 8.75
C PRO A 103 9.57 -6.18 9.14
N PHE A 104 10.71 -6.75 8.75
CA PHE A 104 11.09 -8.13 9.09
C PHE A 104 12.52 -8.16 9.61
N PRO A 105 12.74 -7.79 10.89
CA PRO A 105 14.09 -7.75 11.45
C PRO A 105 14.77 -9.11 11.39
N GLY A 106 16.07 -9.10 11.11
CA GLY A 106 16.88 -10.31 11.05
C GLY A 106 16.85 -11.03 9.72
N GLN A 107 16.12 -10.54 8.73
CA GLN A 107 16.09 -11.10 7.38
C GLN A 107 16.05 -10.00 6.34
N PRO A 108 16.51 -10.27 5.11
CA PRO A 108 16.37 -9.30 4.04
C PRO A 108 14.90 -8.97 3.80
N CYS A 109 14.60 -7.67 3.70
CA CYS A 109 13.25 -7.20 3.41
C CYS A 109 13.33 -5.87 2.69
N CYS A 110 12.21 -5.43 2.15
CA CYS A 110 12.18 -4.27 1.29
C CYS A 110 10.86 -3.54 1.45
N ILE A 111 10.92 -2.22 1.40
CA ILE A 111 9.75 -1.39 1.15
C ILE A 111 9.91 -0.74 -0.23
N GLU A 112 8.80 -0.57 -0.92
CA GLU A 112 8.76 0.11 -2.20
C GLU A 112 7.87 1.34 -2.06
N VAL A 113 8.33 2.48 -2.55
CA VAL A 113 7.60 3.75 -2.43
C VAL A 113 7.25 4.24 -3.83
N ARG A 114 5.96 4.45 -4.09
CA ARG A 114 5.48 4.87 -5.40
C ARG A 114 4.54 6.06 -5.27
N PRO A 115 4.70 7.08 -6.12
CA PRO A 115 3.73 8.17 -6.16
C PRO A 115 2.38 7.66 -6.70
N LEU A 116 1.28 8.16 -6.12
CA LEU A 116 -0.03 7.87 -6.64
C LEU A 116 -0.26 8.65 -7.94
N MET A 117 -0.99 8.03 -8.86
CA MET A 117 -1.51 8.77 -10.00
C MET A 117 -2.53 9.78 -9.47
N GLY A 118 -2.49 10.94 -10.04
CA GLY A 118 -3.46 11.97 -9.70
C GLY A 118 -2.87 13.34 -9.89
N GLY A 119 -3.56 14.16 -10.65
CA GLY A 119 -3.40 15.57 -10.62
C GLY A 119 -2.10 16.16 -11.09
N VAL A 120 -1.26 15.45 -11.81
CA VAL A 120 -0.08 16.09 -12.42
C VAL A 120 -0.55 17.16 -13.43
N ASP A 121 -1.69 16.90 -14.07
CA ASP A 121 -2.29 17.78 -15.07
C ASP A 121 -3.66 18.33 -14.66
N LEU A 122 -4.17 17.95 -13.48
CA LEU A 122 -5.45 18.44 -12.96
C LEU A 122 -5.29 18.83 -11.50
N PRO A 123 -5.92 19.92 -11.07
CA PRO A 123 -5.99 20.22 -9.64
C PRO A 123 -6.59 19.03 -8.88
N PRO A 124 -6.14 18.76 -7.65
CA PRO A 124 -6.64 17.61 -6.87
C PRO A 124 -8.17 17.59 -6.75
N GLU A 125 -8.78 18.74 -6.56
CA GLU A 125 -10.24 18.87 -6.48
C GLU A 125 -10.94 18.45 -7.78
N ASP A 126 -10.34 18.69 -8.93
CA ASP A 126 -10.91 18.29 -10.22
C ASP A 126 -10.78 16.78 -10.44
N ALA A 127 -9.64 16.21 -10.07
CA ALA A 127 -9.44 14.76 -10.14
C ALA A 127 -10.44 14.02 -9.23
N GLU A 128 -10.61 14.48 -8.00
CA GLU A 128 -11.58 13.91 -7.07
C GLU A 128 -13.01 14.04 -7.56
N ARG A 129 -13.34 15.21 -8.13
CA ARG A 129 -14.67 15.43 -8.71
C ARG A 129 -14.95 14.46 -9.85
N LEU A 130 -14.02 14.26 -10.78
CA LEU A 130 -14.18 13.37 -11.91
C LEU A 130 -14.37 11.92 -11.46
N ILE A 131 -13.59 11.46 -10.47
CA ILE A 131 -13.73 10.12 -9.91
C ILE A 131 -15.11 9.97 -9.24
N ARG A 132 -15.53 10.98 -8.48
CA ARG A 132 -16.83 10.96 -7.80
C ARG A 132 -17.99 10.92 -8.79
N GLU A 133 -17.92 11.73 -9.85
CA GLU A 133 -18.92 11.76 -10.92
C GLU A 133 -19.02 10.41 -11.65
N GLU A 134 -17.88 9.79 -11.94
CA GLU A 134 -17.84 8.48 -12.59
C GLU A 134 -18.44 7.39 -11.70
N LEU A 135 -18.09 7.38 -10.41
CA LEU A 135 -18.66 6.43 -9.46
C LEU A 135 -20.17 6.62 -9.30
N ALA A 136 -20.63 7.87 -9.28
CA ALA A 136 -22.07 8.17 -9.22
C ALA A 136 -22.79 7.68 -10.49
N ALA A 137 -22.16 7.84 -11.66
CA ALA A 137 -22.69 7.35 -12.92
C ALA A 137 -22.79 5.82 -12.94
N ILE A 138 -21.78 5.12 -12.40
CA ILE A 138 -21.77 3.66 -12.28
C ILE A 138 -22.90 3.20 -11.37
N LYS A 139 -23.10 3.84 -10.23
CA LYS A 139 -24.18 3.52 -9.30
C LYS A 139 -25.56 3.70 -9.90
N ARG A 140 -25.75 4.74 -10.74
CA ARG A 140 -27.02 4.97 -11.43
C ARG A 140 -27.34 3.92 -12.50
N ARG A 141 -26.29 3.29 -13.07
CA ARG A 141 -26.43 2.25 -14.09
C ARG A 141 -26.64 0.84 -13.51
N GLY A 142 -26.28 0.67 -12.24
CA GLY A 142 -26.35 -0.61 -11.53
C GLY A 142 -27.70 -0.95 -10.89
#